data_6e06323fe197a81f070cf269a6e630c5
#
_entry.id   6e06323fe197a81f070cf269a6e630c5
#
_cell.length_a   1.000
_cell.length_b   1.000
_cell.length_c   1.000
_cell.angle_alpha   90.00
_cell.angle_beta   90.00
_cell.angle_gamma   90.00
#
_symmetry.space_group_name_H-M   'P 1'
#
loop_
_entity.id
_entity.type
_entity.pdbx_description
1 polymer ?
#
loop_
_entity_poly.entity_id
_entity_poly.type
_entity_poly.pdbx_seq_one_letter_code
_entity_poly.pdbx_strand_id
1 'polypeptide(L)'
;MSLKLDKVDIKKIAKELIFICLGCAIYSFAIMHFNVPNKLAEGGGTGISLLLLYAFGLPVSTGTILVNIPLLIIGFKMLDRKTMIYTLYGISMLTAWLKFFEIYNVNIDIGGDKLLASVFGGIIAGIGLGIVFLVGGTTGGVDIVAKIIQLYTGNSIGRIIQVLDGVI
;
A
#
# COMPACT_ATOMS: atom_id res chain seq x y z
N MET A 1 -31.43 -25.43 7.82
CA MET A 1 -30.96 -24.05 7.70
C MET A 1 -30.05 -23.99 6.48
N SER A 2 -30.61 -23.61 5.34
CA SER A 2 -29.98 -23.67 4.03
C SER A 2 -28.98 -22.52 3.91
N LEU A 3 -27.68 -22.82 3.85
CA LEU A 3 -26.62 -21.90 3.42
C LEU A 3 -26.87 -21.60 1.94
N LYS A 4 -27.53 -20.47 1.65
CA LYS A 4 -27.46 -19.86 0.34
C LYS A 4 -25.99 -19.46 0.12
N LEU A 5 -25.25 -20.27 -0.60
CA LEU A 5 -24.02 -19.85 -1.27
C LEU A 5 -24.48 -18.80 -2.28
N ASP A 6 -24.41 -17.52 -1.90
CA ASP A 6 -24.51 -16.42 -2.85
C ASP A 6 -23.51 -16.74 -3.96
N LYS A 7 -24.01 -16.78 -5.20
CA LYS A 7 -23.18 -16.95 -6.39
C LYS A 7 -22.10 -15.87 -6.31
N VAL A 8 -20.90 -16.32 -5.92
CA VAL A 8 -19.72 -15.43 -5.89
C VAL A 8 -19.61 -14.86 -7.29
N ASP A 9 -19.81 -13.56 -7.42
CA ASP A 9 -19.74 -12.92 -8.74
C ASP A 9 -18.26 -12.83 -9.12
N ILE A 10 -17.79 -13.89 -9.78
CA ILE A 10 -16.38 -14.06 -10.21
C ILE A 10 -15.92 -12.84 -11.02
N LYS A 11 -16.82 -12.25 -11.83
CA LYS A 11 -16.49 -11.04 -12.60
C LYS A 11 -16.20 -9.85 -11.69
N LYS A 12 -16.96 -9.71 -10.58
CA LYS A 12 -16.76 -8.65 -9.60
C LYS A 12 -15.43 -8.82 -8.89
N ILE A 13 -15.12 -10.02 -8.41
CA ILE A 13 -13.84 -10.31 -7.74
C ILE A 13 -12.67 -10.08 -8.70
N ALA A 14 -12.74 -10.57 -9.93
CA ALA A 14 -11.69 -10.36 -10.92
C ALA A 14 -11.44 -8.87 -11.17
N LYS A 15 -12.51 -8.07 -11.27
CA LYS A 15 -12.42 -6.61 -11.40
C LYS A 15 -11.73 -5.98 -10.17
N GLU A 16 -12.14 -6.36 -8.96
CA GLU A 16 -11.57 -5.85 -7.72
C GLU A 16 -10.06 -6.17 -7.63
N LEU A 17 -9.63 -7.38 -8.01
CA LEU A 17 -8.21 -7.78 -8.04
C LEU A 17 -7.41 -6.99 -9.09
N ILE A 18 -7.96 -6.74 -10.27
CA ILE A 18 -7.32 -5.90 -11.29
C ILE A 18 -7.11 -4.48 -10.75
N PHE A 19 -8.11 -3.89 -10.07
CA PHE A 19 -7.96 -2.56 -9.48
C PHE A 19 -6.88 -2.52 -8.39
N ILE A 20 -6.79 -3.56 -7.53
CA ILE A 20 -5.71 -3.66 -6.54
C ILE A 20 -4.35 -3.73 -7.25
N CYS A 21 -4.21 -4.56 -8.27
CA CYS A 21 -2.97 -4.68 -9.02
C CYS A 21 -2.54 -3.34 -9.66
N LEU A 22 -3.46 -2.64 -10.34
CA LEU A 22 -3.21 -1.33 -10.95
C LEU A 22 -2.87 -0.27 -9.91
N GLY A 23 -3.62 -0.21 -8.81
CA GLY A 23 -3.35 0.72 -7.72
C GLY A 23 -1.97 0.50 -7.10
N CYS A 24 -1.57 -0.76 -6.86
CA CYS A 24 -0.24 -1.11 -6.38
C CYS A 24 0.86 -0.73 -7.38
N ALA A 25 0.62 -0.89 -8.69
CA ALA A 25 1.56 -0.47 -9.74
C ALA A 25 1.79 1.03 -9.72
N ILE A 26 0.71 1.84 -9.67
CA ILE A 26 0.78 3.30 -9.61
C ILE A 26 1.48 3.75 -8.32
N TYR A 27 1.14 3.15 -7.18
CA TYR A 27 1.76 3.48 -5.90
C TYR A 27 3.26 3.14 -5.89
N SER A 28 3.64 1.94 -6.34
CA SER A 28 5.05 1.52 -6.43
C SER A 28 5.84 2.41 -7.38
N PHE A 29 5.22 2.84 -8.48
CA PHE A 29 5.83 3.78 -9.42
C PHE A 29 6.17 5.12 -8.74
N ALA A 30 5.24 5.67 -7.95
CA ALA A 30 5.49 6.90 -7.20
C ALA A 30 6.67 6.75 -6.23
N ILE A 31 6.71 5.66 -5.47
CA ILE A 31 7.79 5.40 -4.50
C ILE A 31 9.14 5.31 -5.20
N MET A 32 9.23 4.48 -6.24
CA MET A 32 10.52 4.16 -6.86
C MET A 32 11.09 5.29 -7.72
N HIS A 33 10.23 6.13 -8.31
CA HIS A 33 10.67 7.17 -9.24
C HIS A 33 10.68 8.58 -8.63
N PHE A 34 9.95 8.81 -7.54
CA PHE A 34 9.92 10.12 -6.87
C PHE A 34 10.53 10.07 -5.47
N ASN A 35 10.13 9.12 -4.62
CA ASN A 35 10.56 9.11 -3.22
C ASN A 35 12.01 8.61 -3.08
N VAL A 36 12.33 7.45 -3.67
CA VAL A 36 13.69 6.86 -3.54
C VAL A 36 14.79 7.75 -4.08
N PRO A 37 14.73 8.29 -5.33
CA PRO A 37 15.81 9.13 -5.86
C PRO A 37 16.01 10.43 -5.07
N ASN A 38 14.93 10.99 -4.52
CA ASN A 38 14.97 12.25 -3.78
C ASN A 38 15.15 12.08 -2.28
N LYS A 39 15.30 10.83 -1.79
CA LYS A 39 15.39 10.45 -0.37
C LYS A 39 14.25 11.03 0.46
N LEU A 40 13.03 10.96 -0.10
CA LEU A 40 11.83 11.41 0.58
C LEU A 40 11.35 10.32 1.53
N ALA A 41 10.89 10.72 2.71
CA ALA A 41 10.20 9.83 3.64
C ALA A 41 8.72 9.78 3.29
N GLU A 42 8.09 8.68 3.64
CA GLU A 42 6.66 8.46 3.55
C GLU A 42 6.12 8.02 4.92
N GLY A 43 4.82 8.13 5.14
CA GLY A 43 4.19 7.55 6.33
C GLY A 43 4.05 6.03 6.23
N GLY A 44 3.61 5.43 7.33
CA GLY A 44 3.18 4.04 7.31
C GLY A 44 4.27 2.99 7.16
N GLY A 45 3.85 1.80 6.75
CA GLY A 45 4.74 0.64 6.59
C GLY A 45 5.76 0.80 5.47
N THR A 46 5.39 1.49 4.40
CA THR A 46 6.29 1.80 3.28
C THR A 46 7.36 2.80 3.72
N GLY A 47 7.00 3.76 4.57
CA GLY A 47 7.97 4.69 5.17
C GLY A 47 9.03 3.96 5.96
N ILE A 48 8.66 2.98 6.78
CA ILE A 48 9.64 2.12 7.49
C ILE A 48 10.53 1.37 6.48
N SER A 49 9.97 0.88 5.38
CA SER A 49 10.73 0.19 4.33
C SER A 49 11.73 1.13 3.64
N LEU A 50 11.36 2.39 3.41
CA LEU A 50 12.26 3.43 2.89
C LEU A 50 13.37 3.78 3.89
N LEU A 51 13.06 3.87 5.17
CA LEU A 51 14.07 4.08 6.22
C LEU A 51 15.07 2.92 6.27
N LEU A 52 14.59 1.67 6.12
CA LEU A 52 15.47 0.49 6.04
C LEU A 52 16.36 0.53 4.79
N LEU A 53 15.86 1.02 3.67
CA LEU A 53 16.67 1.25 2.47
C LEU A 53 17.75 2.30 2.74
N TYR A 54 17.38 3.45 3.33
CA TYR A 54 18.33 4.56 3.52
C TYR A 54 19.37 4.28 4.60
N ALA A 55 19.02 3.53 5.65
CA ALA A 55 19.91 3.21 6.76
C ALA A 55 20.80 1.99 6.51
N PHE A 56 20.25 0.96 5.87
CA PHE A 56 20.89 -0.36 5.75
C PHE A 56 21.07 -0.83 4.31
N GLY A 57 20.62 -0.06 3.32
CA GLY A 57 20.67 -0.47 1.91
C GLY A 57 19.71 -1.62 1.57
N LEU A 58 18.73 -1.91 2.43
CA LEU A 58 17.78 -3.00 2.22
C LEU A 58 16.77 -2.61 1.13
N PRO A 59 16.56 -3.42 0.07
CA PRO A 59 15.57 -3.10 -0.97
C PRO A 59 14.18 -2.83 -0.38
N VAL A 60 13.46 -1.83 -0.93
CA VAL A 60 12.12 -1.45 -0.44
C VAL A 60 11.16 -2.63 -0.49
N SER A 61 11.23 -3.44 -1.56
CA SER A 61 10.43 -4.66 -1.70
C SER A 61 10.63 -5.64 -0.54
N THR A 62 11.88 -5.85 -0.12
CA THR A 62 12.21 -6.72 1.03
C THR A 62 11.76 -6.12 2.34
N GLY A 63 12.01 -4.82 2.54
CA GLY A 63 11.54 -4.07 3.71
C GLY A 63 10.03 -4.14 3.87
N THR A 64 9.29 -4.00 2.78
CA THR A 64 7.83 -4.10 2.75
C THR A 64 7.34 -5.48 3.24
N ILE A 65 7.98 -6.57 2.84
CA ILE A 65 7.63 -7.91 3.34
C ILE A 65 7.86 -7.99 4.86
N LEU A 66 9.06 -7.59 5.31
CA LEU A 66 9.43 -7.68 6.73
C LEU A 66 8.49 -6.90 7.65
N VAL A 67 8.15 -5.67 7.24
CA VAL A 67 7.23 -4.80 8.01
C VAL A 67 5.82 -5.37 8.04
N ASN A 68 5.39 -6.04 6.96
CA ASN A 68 4.04 -6.57 6.88
C ASN A 68 3.82 -7.89 7.64
N ILE A 69 4.85 -8.69 7.90
CA ILE A 69 4.71 -9.96 8.62
C ILE A 69 4.00 -9.79 9.98
N PRO A 70 4.47 -8.94 10.92
CA PRO A 70 3.81 -8.77 12.20
C PRO A 70 2.39 -8.18 12.07
N LEU A 71 2.18 -7.26 11.14
CA LEU A 71 0.89 -6.62 10.92
C LEU A 71 -0.14 -7.59 10.33
N LEU A 72 0.29 -8.51 9.46
CA LEU A 72 -0.55 -9.59 8.96
C LEU A 72 -1.02 -10.51 10.07
N ILE A 73 -0.14 -10.87 11.02
CA ILE A 73 -0.50 -11.73 12.17
C ILE A 73 -1.62 -11.07 12.99
N ILE A 74 -1.55 -9.76 13.21
CA ILE A 74 -2.58 -8.99 13.90
C ILE A 74 -3.85 -8.93 13.05
N GLY A 75 -3.71 -8.61 11.77
CA GLY A 75 -4.81 -8.51 10.82
C GLY A 75 -5.63 -9.81 10.70
N PHE A 76 -4.97 -10.97 10.71
CA PHE A 76 -5.64 -12.29 10.68
C PHE A 76 -6.60 -12.53 11.84
N LYS A 77 -6.38 -11.89 12.99
CA LYS A 77 -7.24 -12.03 14.18
C LYS A 77 -8.40 -11.04 14.18
N MET A 78 -8.27 -9.91 13.49
CA MET A 78 -9.20 -8.77 13.63
C MET A 78 -9.98 -8.44 12.36
N LEU A 79 -9.48 -8.82 11.18
CA LEU A 79 -10.11 -8.54 9.90
C LEU A 79 -10.91 -9.76 9.40
N ASP A 80 -11.96 -9.49 8.64
CA ASP A 80 -12.74 -10.53 7.97
C ASP A 80 -11.92 -11.22 6.86
N ARG A 81 -12.32 -12.44 6.50
CA ARG A 81 -11.61 -13.28 5.53
C ARG A 81 -11.45 -12.61 4.15
N LYS A 82 -12.47 -11.88 3.69
CA LYS A 82 -12.42 -11.22 2.38
C LYS A 82 -11.36 -10.11 2.39
N THR A 83 -11.41 -9.24 3.37
CA THR A 83 -10.43 -8.15 3.55
C THR A 83 -9.02 -8.71 3.68
N MET A 84 -8.86 -9.81 4.42
CA MET A 84 -7.55 -10.44 4.60
C MET A 84 -6.97 -11.01 3.30
N ILE A 85 -7.78 -11.68 2.48
CA ILE A 85 -7.35 -12.17 1.15
C ILE A 85 -6.94 -11.00 0.25
N TYR A 86 -7.70 -9.91 0.24
CA TYR A 86 -7.38 -8.72 -0.56
C TYR A 86 -6.12 -8.01 -0.06
N THR A 87 -5.90 -7.99 1.25
CA THR A 87 -4.67 -7.46 1.86
C THR A 87 -3.45 -8.29 1.47
N LEU A 88 -3.53 -9.61 1.57
CA LEU A 88 -2.44 -10.51 1.15
C LEU A 88 -2.11 -10.34 -0.33
N TYR A 89 -3.15 -10.28 -1.18
CA TYR A 89 -2.98 -10.02 -2.59
C TYR A 89 -2.36 -8.63 -2.84
N GLY A 90 -2.84 -7.59 -2.15
CA GLY A 90 -2.32 -6.23 -2.27
C GLY A 90 -0.84 -6.13 -1.88
N ILE A 91 -0.45 -6.73 -0.74
CA ILE A 91 0.96 -6.77 -0.31
C ILE A 91 1.82 -7.52 -1.34
N SER A 92 1.33 -8.65 -1.86
CA SER A 92 2.05 -9.42 -2.87
C SER A 92 2.25 -8.63 -4.16
N MET A 93 1.19 -7.94 -4.64
CA MET A 93 1.26 -7.10 -5.84
C MET A 93 2.15 -5.87 -5.62
N LEU A 94 2.03 -5.20 -4.47
CA LEU A 94 2.89 -4.07 -4.11
C LEU A 94 4.37 -4.50 -4.12
N THR A 95 4.70 -5.59 -3.45
CA THR A 95 6.07 -6.11 -3.40
C THR A 95 6.59 -6.48 -4.78
N ALA A 96 5.75 -7.13 -5.61
CA ALA A 96 6.12 -7.50 -6.98
C ALA A 96 6.41 -6.27 -7.85
N TRP A 97 5.57 -5.23 -7.78
CA TRP A 97 5.78 -3.99 -8.53
C TRP A 97 6.96 -3.18 -8.01
N LEU A 98 7.18 -3.11 -6.68
CA LEU A 98 8.38 -2.50 -6.12
C LEU A 98 9.63 -3.22 -6.64
N LYS A 99 9.64 -4.56 -6.62
CA LYS A 99 10.76 -5.35 -7.14
C LYS A 99 10.97 -5.14 -8.64
N PHE A 100 9.89 -5.05 -9.40
CA PHE A 100 9.96 -4.75 -10.83
C PHE A 100 10.63 -3.40 -11.08
N PHE A 101 10.20 -2.34 -10.40
CA PHE A 101 10.78 -1.00 -10.55
C PHE A 101 12.17 -0.85 -9.91
N GLU A 102 12.54 -1.68 -8.93
CA GLU A 102 13.94 -1.78 -8.45
C GLU A 102 14.88 -2.26 -9.54
N ILE A 103 14.41 -3.22 -10.37
CA ILE A 103 15.22 -3.80 -11.47
C ILE A 103 15.20 -2.88 -12.70
N TYR A 104 14.02 -2.36 -13.06
CA TYR A 104 13.79 -1.52 -14.24
C TYR A 104 13.64 -0.05 -13.82
N ASN A 105 14.65 0.49 -13.16
CA ASN A 105 14.62 1.88 -12.69
C ASN A 105 14.75 2.85 -13.87
N VAL A 106 13.66 3.57 -14.16
CA VAL A 106 13.68 4.70 -15.10
C VAL A 106 13.93 5.97 -14.30
N ASN A 107 15.07 6.57 -14.50
CA ASN A 107 15.43 7.82 -13.81
C ASN A 107 14.57 8.96 -14.36
N ILE A 108 13.61 9.45 -13.58
CA ILE A 108 12.82 10.64 -13.91
C ILE A 108 13.54 11.84 -13.31
N ASP A 109 14.25 12.57 -14.15
CA ASP A 109 14.91 13.82 -13.73
C ASP A 109 13.87 14.94 -13.59
N ILE A 110 13.66 15.40 -12.37
CA ILE A 110 12.78 16.53 -12.03
C ILE A 110 13.62 17.76 -11.64
N GLY A 111 14.84 17.85 -12.19
CA GLY A 111 15.73 19.00 -11.93
C GLY A 111 16.24 19.11 -10.49
N GLY A 112 16.15 18.02 -9.69
CA GLY A 112 16.61 17.98 -8.30
C GLY A 112 15.70 18.73 -7.32
N ASP A 113 14.53 19.21 -7.74
CA ASP A 113 13.57 19.90 -6.87
C ASP A 113 12.78 18.89 -6.02
N LYS A 114 13.17 18.78 -4.76
CA LYS A 114 12.53 17.87 -3.79
C LYS A 114 11.08 18.23 -3.49
N LEU A 115 10.71 19.51 -3.54
CA LEU A 115 9.34 19.94 -3.32
C LEU A 115 8.46 19.46 -4.48
N LEU A 116 8.91 19.66 -5.70
CA LEU A 116 8.22 19.18 -6.89
C LEU A 116 8.11 17.67 -6.88
N ALA A 117 9.18 16.94 -6.52
CA ALA A 117 9.19 15.50 -6.34
C ALA A 117 8.15 15.03 -5.32
N SER A 118 8.06 15.70 -4.16
CA SER A 118 7.12 15.33 -3.10
C SER A 118 5.67 15.55 -3.51
N VAL A 119 5.38 16.64 -4.24
CA VAL A 119 4.03 16.94 -4.72
C VAL A 119 3.58 15.90 -5.77
N PHE A 120 4.39 15.66 -6.80
CA PHE A 120 4.04 14.66 -7.82
C PHE A 120 3.99 13.25 -7.25
N GLY A 121 5.00 12.86 -6.44
CA GLY A 121 5.03 11.57 -5.76
C GLY A 121 3.80 11.37 -4.89
N GLY A 122 3.42 12.37 -4.08
CA GLY A 122 2.25 12.32 -3.21
C GLY A 122 0.92 12.21 -3.97
N ILE A 123 0.76 12.96 -5.07
CA ILE A 123 -0.45 12.88 -5.91
C ILE A 123 -0.58 11.48 -6.54
N ILE A 124 0.49 10.98 -7.15
CA ILE A 124 0.48 9.67 -7.82
C ILE A 124 0.29 8.55 -6.80
N ALA A 125 1.01 8.61 -5.67
CA ALA A 125 0.85 7.65 -4.57
C ALA A 125 -0.58 7.65 -4.03
N GLY A 126 -1.17 8.83 -3.80
CA GLY A 126 -2.54 8.99 -3.33
C GLY A 126 -3.57 8.41 -4.30
N ILE A 127 -3.39 8.58 -5.60
CA ILE A 127 -4.24 7.94 -6.63
C ILE A 127 -4.13 6.42 -6.54
N GLY A 128 -2.90 5.89 -6.47
CA GLY A 128 -2.66 4.45 -6.37
C GLY A 128 -3.33 3.83 -5.13
N LEU A 129 -3.09 4.39 -3.95
CA LEU A 129 -3.70 3.95 -2.70
C LEU A 129 -5.22 4.11 -2.72
N GLY A 130 -5.73 5.22 -3.25
CA GLY A 130 -7.16 5.47 -3.38
C GLY A 130 -7.87 4.38 -4.18
N ILE A 131 -7.28 3.93 -5.30
CA ILE A 131 -7.81 2.83 -6.12
C ILE A 131 -7.87 1.52 -5.30
N VAL A 132 -6.81 1.20 -4.54
CA VAL A 132 -6.78 0.00 -3.70
C VAL A 132 -7.86 0.03 -2.63
N PHE A 133 -8.03 1.18 -1.95
CA PHE A 133 -9.03 1.34 -0.89
C PHE A 133 -10.46 1.33 -1.39
N LEU A 134 -10.74 1.84 -2.61
CA LEU A 134 -12.07 1.83 -3.22
C LEU A 134 -12.66 0.42 -3.34
N VAL A 135 -11.83 -0.59 -3.57
CA VAL A 135 -12.27 -1.99 -3.68
C VAL A 135 -12.17 -2.76 -2.36
N GLY A 136 -11.80 -2.08 -1.27
CA GLY A 136 -11.68 -2.66 0.06
C GLY A 136 -10.38 -3.41 0.33
N GLY A 137 -9.39 -3.29 -0.58
CA GLY A 137 -8.03 -3.79 -0.39
C GLY A 137 -7.22 -2.91 0.56
N THR A 138 -6.01 -3.35 0.87
CA THR A 138 -4.97 -2.56 1.54
C THR A 138 -3.61 -2.91 0.94
N THR A 139 -2.66 -2.00 1.07
CA THR A 139 -1.26 -2.25 0.66
C THR A 139 -0.41 -2.80 1.81
N GLY A 140 -1.04 -3.09 2.93
CA GLY A 140 -0.37 -3.51 4.15
C GLY A 140 0.06 -2.33 5.04
N GLY A 141 1.05 -2.56 5.91
CA GLY A 141 1.55 -1.51 6.78
C GLY A 141 0.48 -0.92 7.70
N VAL A 142 0.56 0.38 7.92
CA VAL A 142 -0.41 1.14 8.75
C VAL A 142 -1.83 1.06 8.20
N ASP A 143 -2.01 0.74 6.91
CA ASP A 143 -3.35 0.54 6.31
C ASP A 143 -4.13 -0.57 7.01
N ILE A 144 -3.46 -1.65 7.47
CA ILE A 144 -4.09 -2.72 8.24
C ILE A 144 -4.61 -2.15 9.57
N VAL A 145 -3.81 -1.33 10.24
CA VAL A 145 -4.19 -0.66 11.49
C VAL A 145 -5.35 0.30 11.24
N ALA A 146 -5.28 1.10 10.18
CA ALA A 146 -6.34 2.02 9.79
C ALA A 146 -7.64 1.27 9.47
N LYS A 147 -7.56 0.11 8.81
CA LYS A 147 -8.72 -0.74 8.52
C LYS A 147 -9.35 -1.30 9.79
N ILE A 148 -8.54 -1.72 10.75
CA ILE A 148 -9.01 -2.17 12.06
C ILE A 148 -9.72 -1.03 12.79
N ILE A 149 -9.11 0.15 12.87
CA ILE A 149 -9.72 1.33 13.51
C ILE A 149 -11.04 1.70 12.79
N GLN A 150 -11.09 1.63 11.46
CA GLN A 150 -12.31 1.88 10.69
C GLN A 150 -13.46 0.95 11.11
N LEU A 151 -13.19 -0.34 11.36
CA LEU A 151 -14.21 -1.30 11.80
C LEU A 151 -14.83 -0.91 13.15
N TYR A 152 -14.05 -0.32 14.05
CA TYR A 152 -14.53 0.06 15.38
C TYR A 152 -15.13 1.47 15.44
N THR A 153 -14.66 2.39 14.61
CA THR A 153 -15.05 3.82 14.69
C THR A 153 -16.04 4.23 13.61
N GLY A 154 -16.13 3.47 12.50
CA GLY A 154 -16.93 3.85 11.32
C GLY A 154 -16.40 5.05 10.53
N ASN A 155 -15.23 5.61 10.92
CA ASN A 155 -14.63 6.75 10.22
C ASN A 155 -14.08 6.33 8.85
N SER A 156 -13.91 7.29 7.93
CA SER A 156 -13.29 7.01 6.63
C SER A 156 -11.82 6.64 6.81
N ILE A 157 -11.35 5.63 6.06
CA ILE A 157 -9.97 5.13 6.15
C ILE A 157 -8.94 6.25 5.88
N GLY A 158 -9.21 7.16 4.93
CA GLY A 158 -8.33 8.28 4.63
C GLY A 158 -8.14 9.23 5.81
N ARG A 159 -9.21 9.54 6.57
CA ARG A 159 -9.10 10.36 7.78
C ARG A 159 -8.26 9.68 8.87
N ILE A 160 -8.43 8.37 9.03
CA ILE A 160 -7.67 7.60 10.01
C ILE A 160 -6.18 7.60 9.64
N ILE A 161 -5.85 7.38 8.36
CA ILE A 161 -4.46 7.42 7.86
C ILE A 161 -3.85 8.81 8.09
N GLN A 162 -4.57 9.90 7.75
CA GLN A 162 -4.07 11.26 7.99
C GLN A 162 -3.74 11.51 9.47
N VAL A 163 -4.56 11.00 10.40
CA VAL A 163 -4.29 11.14 11.83
C VAL A 163 -3.07 10.31 12.24
N LEU A 164 -2.96 9.07 11.75
CA LEU A 164 -1.83 8.19 12.04
C LEU A 164 -0.52 8.76 11.51
N ASP A 165 -0.51 9.26 10.27
CA ASP A 165 0.68 9.88 9.65
C ASP A 165 1.06 11.21 10.33
N GLY A 166 0.11 11.92 10.92
CA GLY A 166 0.36 13.16 11.66
C GLY A 166 0.93 12.95 13.07
N VAL A 167 0.88 11.71 13.60
CA VAL A 167 1.41 11.34 14.92
C VAL A 167 2.80 10.68 14.83
N ILE A 168 3.16 10.17 13.64
CA ILE A 168 4.46 9.55 13.36
C ILE A 168 5.46 10.61 12.90
#